data_045ad139d4a8d071a30f7af8403ba2e6
#
_entry.id   045ad139d4a8d071a30f7af8403ba2e6
#
_cell.length_a   1.000
_cell.length_b   1.000
_cell.length_c   1.000
_cell.angle_alpha   90.00
_cell.angle_beta   90.00
_cell.angle_gamma   90.00
#
_symmetry.space_group_name_H-M   'P 1'
#
loop_
_entity.id
_entity.type
_entity.pdbx_description
1 polymer ?
#
loop_
_entity_poly.entity_id
_entity_poly.type
_entity_poly.pdbx_seq_one_letter_code
_entity_poly.pdbx_strand_id
1 'polypeptide(L)'
;MGTGCLAAMLAGPALAADGQPQRPHGEHAAESDIEPFSSHYVAEWKDISVGVSDLELRRDTQPGHYVYKWTTSARGIFRLVYSDDVVQESWFAIVGDHVQPDRYRGRQGSASVSFDFDWNAGHATGTSEGKPIDLSLEPDTQDLNSIQIQVMLDLKNDNLPPTFHVIDKDQIKGFLYAREGTAKLKTAIGTYDTVIVTSRHTANDRRVLRMWFAPDLGWVPVQAERTSSGKLEFAMRIRSLTREGERLTAPP
;
A
#
# COMPACT_ATOMS: atom_id res chain seq x y z
N MET A 1 -14.29 19.47 -17.72
CA MET A 1 -13.29 19.90 -16.75
C MET A 1 -13.09 18.72 -15.81
N GLY A 2 -12.06 17.94 -16.03
CA GLY A 2 -11.91 16.64 -15.39
C GLY A 2 -11.08 16.77 -14.12
N THR A 3 -11.72 16.56 -12.98
CA THR A 3 -11.04 16.42 -11.68
C THR A 3 -10.34 15.07 -11.66
N GLY A 4 -9.05 15.08 -11.96
CA GLY A 4 -8.21 13.88 -11.96
C GLY A 4 -7.84 13.48 -10.54
N CYS A 5 -8.61 12.61 -9.95
CA CYS A 5 -8.26 11.92 -8.70
C CYS A 5 -7.01 11.08 -8.90
N LEU A 6 -5.98 11.27 -8.08
CA LEU A 6 -4.72 10.50 -8.12
C LEU A 6 -4.88 9.07 -7.55
N ALA A 7 -6.07 8.72 -7.12
CA ALA A 7 -6.43 7.38 -6.67
C ALA A 7 -7.67 6.95 -7.44
N ALA A 8 -7.53 6.02 -8.29
CA ALA A 8 -8.53 5.21 -8.96
C ALA A 8 -8.42 5.23 -10.47
N MET A 9 -8.19 4.07 -10.99
CA MET A 9 -8.92 3.56 -12.15
C MET A 9 -8.58 2.10 -12.34
N LEU A 10 -9.52 1.24 -11.98
CA LEU A 10 -9.61 -0.12 -12.52
C LEU A 10 -11.07 -0.55 -12.44
N ALA A 11 -11.75 -0.60 -13.57
CA ALA A 11 -13.05 -1.22 -13.70
C ALA A 11 -13.03 -2.22 -14.86
N GLY A 12 -13.49 -3.44 -14.59
CA GLY A 12 -13.75 -4.50 -15.55
C GLY A 12 -14.39 -5.70 -14.83
N PRO A 13 -15.27 -6.48 -15.48
CA PRO A 13 -16.22 -7.37 -14.80
C PRO A 13 -15.61 -8.66 -14.25
N ALA A 14 -16.21 -9.15 -13.16
CA ALA A 14 -15.85 -10.35 -12.41
C ALA A 14 -16.29 -11.65 -13.12
N LEU A 15 -15.47 -12.68 -12.96
CA LEU A 15 -15.86 -14.11 -13.13
C LEU A 15 -15.58 -14.83 -11.81
N ALA A 16 -16.56 -15.54 -11.31
CA ALA A 16 -16.53 -16.31 -10.07
C ALA A 16 -15.64 -17.55 -10.19
N ALA A 17 -14.94 -17.89 -9.12
CA ALA A 17 -14.25 -19.16 -8.96
C ALA A 17 -14.37 -19.70 -7.52
N ASP A 18 -14.58 -21.01 -7.44
CA ASP A 18 -14.97 -21.83 -6.31
C ASP A 18 -13.94 -21.96 -5.17
N GLY A 19 -14.50 -22.24 -4.01
CA GLY A 19 -14.01 -22.51 -2.68
C GLY A 19 -12.62 -23.10 -2.47
N GLN A 20 -11.90 -22.53 -1.51
CA GLN A 20 -10.75 -23.13 -0.84
C GLN A 20 -10.97 -23.24 0.69
N PRO A 21 -10.32 -24.21 1.36
CA PRO A 21 -10.63 -24.56 2.74
C PRO A 21 -10.09 -23.55 3.76
N GLN A 22 -10.91 -23.26 4.77
CA GLN A 22 -10.56 -22.48 5.95
C GLN A 22 -9.42 -23.14 6.73
N ARG A 23 -8.39 -22.33 7.07
CA ARG A 23 -7.33 -22.70 8.00
C ARG A 23 -7.76 -22.44 9.45
N PRO A 24 -7.37 -23.26 10.42
CA PRO A 24 -7.78 -23.10 11.81
C PRO A 24 -7.09 -21.91 12.47
N HIS A 25 -7.86 -21.10 13.19
CA HIS A 25 -7.37 -20.04 14.06
C HIS A 25 -6.62 -20.65 15.27
N GLY A 26 -5.31 -20.52 15.28
CA GLY A 26 -4.45 -20.94 16.39
C GLY A 26 -3.93 -19.71 17.14
N GLU A 27 -4.23 -19.66 18.44
CA GLU A 27 -3.68 -18.72 19.42
C GLU A 27 -2.16 -18.82 19.45
N HIS A 28 -1.50 -17.70 19.14
CA HIS A 28 -0.34 -17.08 19.78
C HIS A 28 0.05 -15.91 18.89
N ALA A 29 -0.16 -14.69 19.39
CA ALA A 29 0.45 -13.52 18.79
C ALA A 29 1.97 -13.67 18.89
N ALA A 30 2.57 -14.26 17.86
CA ALA A 30 4.00 -14.13 17.66
C ALA A 30 4.28 -12.62 17.52
N GLU A 31 5.24 -12.13 18.27
CA GLU A 31 5.69 -10.75 18.15
C GLU A 31 5.99 -10.48 16.68
N SER A 32 5.20 -9.59 16.06
CA SER A 32 5.30 -9.40 14.62
C SER A 32 6.70 -8.89 14.29
N ASP A 33 7.33 -9.55 13.37
CA ASP A 33 8.68 -9.22 12.91
C ASP A 33 8.75 -7.93 12.08
N ILE A 34 7.71 -7.11 12.05
CA ILE A 34 7.73 -5.85 11.33
C ILE A 34 8.01 -4.69 12.28
N GLU A 35 9.14 -4.04 12.05
CA GLU A 35 9.56 -2.91 12.87
C GLU A 35 8.87 -1.62 12.42
N PRO A 36 8.44 -0.76 13.37
CA PRO A 36 7.97 0.57 13.07
C PRO A 36 8.99 1.38 12.25
N PHE A 37 8.50 2.16 11.31
CA PHE A 37 9.34 3.02 10.49
C PHE A 37 8.59 4.29 10.08
N SER A 38 9.35 5.33 9.73
CA SER A 38 8.85 6.46 8.97
C SER A 38 9.75 6.73 7.76
N SER A 39 9.14 7.00 6.62
CA SER A 39 9.86 7.23 5.37
C SER A 39 9.30 8.42 4.61
N HIS A 40 10.20 9.17 3.99
CA HIS A 40 9.87 10.34 3.18
C HIS A 40 10.28 10.10 1.73
N TYR A 41 9.37 10.40 0.81
CA TYR A 41 9.58 10.22 -0.64
C TYR A 41 9.34 11.52 -1.39
N VAL A 42 10.05 11.69 -2.50
CA VAL A 42 9.66 12.65 -3.54
C VAL A 42 8.79 11.92 -4.55
N ALA A 43 7.67 12.56 -4.88
CA ALA A 43 6.76 12.12 -5.92
C ALA A 43 7.06 12.88 -7.22
N GLU A 44 7.22 12.13 -8.31
CA GLU A 44 7.54 12.63 -9.64
C GLU A 44 6.46 12.21 -10.64
N TRP A 45 6.09 13.11 -11.52
CA TRP A 45 5.20 12.85 -12.65
C TRP A 45 5.93 13.23 -13.94
N LYS A 46 6.17 12.25 -14.81
CA LYS A 46 6.96 12.42 -16.03
C LYS A 46 8.28 13.17 -15.75
N ASP A 47 9.04 12.69 -14.75
CA ASP A 47 10.33 13.23 -14.31
C ASP A 47 10.30 14.65 -13.71
N ILE A 48 9.10 15.19 -13.45
CA ILE A 48 8.93 16.48 -12.75
C ILE A 48 8.52 16.20 -11.31
N SER A 49 9.24 16.75 -10.34
CA SER A 49 8.85 16.67 -8.93
C SER A 49 7.54 17.42 -8.71
N VAL A 50 6.50 16.70 -8.33
CA VAL A 50 5.13 17.23 -8.16
C VAL A 50 4.69 17.27 -6.71
N GLY A 51 5.36 16.52 -5.83
CA GLY A 51 4.95 16.42 -4.44
C GLY A 51 5.89 15.59 -3.59
N VAL A 52 5.42 15.28 -2.41
CA VAL A 52 6.08 14.40 -1.44
C VAL A 52 5.07 13.45 -0.83
N SER A 53 5.57 12.32 -0.34
CA SER A 53 4.78 11.38 0.44
C SER A 53 5.53 10.99 1.70
N ASP A 54 4.83 11.03 2.82
CA ASP A 54 5.28 10.59 4.13
C ASP A 54 4.50 9.34 4.51
N LEU A 55 5.21 8.27 4.84
CA LEU A 55 4.68 6.99 5.26
C LEU A 55 5.16 6.71 6.67
N GLU A 56 4.26 6.31 7.55
CA GLU A 56 4.56 5.99 8.94
C GLU A 56 3.85 4.70 9.36
N LEU A 57 4.62 3.71 9.75
CA LEU A 57 4.14 2.53 10.47
C LEU A 57 4.47 2.69 11.95
N ARG A 58 3.47 2.62 12.82
CA ARG A 58 3.63 2.67 14.26
C ARG A 58 2.84 1.56 14.94
N ARG A 59 3.27 1.15 16.13
CA ARG A 59 2.48 0.28 16.99
C ARG A 59 1.25 1.05 17.49
N ASP A 60 0.12 0.38 17.62
CA ASP A 60 -1.05 0.92 18.31
C ASP A 60 -0.94 0.66 19.82
N THR A 61 -1.87 1.19 20.59
CA THR A 61 -1.97 0.97 22.05
C THR A 61 -2.29 -0.48 22.40
N GLN A 62 -3.01 -1.17 21.52
CA GLN A 62 -3.31 -2.59 21.68
C GLN A 62 -2.14 -3.44 21.17
N PRO A 63 -1.63 -4.39 21.98
CA PRO A 63 -0.56 -5.28 21.54
C PRO A 63 -0.90 -6.03 20.26
N GLY A 64 0.08 -6.15 19.35
CA GLY A 64 -0.09 -6.80 18.05
C GLY A 64 -0.85 -5.98 17.00
N HIS A 65 -1.31 -4.77 17.36
CA HIS A 65 -1.98 -3.87 16.44
C HIS A 65 -1.06 -2.73 16.00
N TYR A 66 -1.29 -2.26 14.78
CA TYR A 66 -0.49 -1.24 14.11
C TYR A 66 -1.38 -0.23 13.42
N VAL A 67 -0.80 0.94 13.20
CA VAL A 67 -1.39 1.97 12.32
C VAL A 67 -0.37 2.30 11.23
N TYR A 68 -0.80 2.21 9.99
CA TYR A 68 -0.01 2.63 8.84
C TYR A 68 -0.67 3.83 8.18
N LYS A 69 0.05 4.95 8.22
CA LYS A 69 -0.39 6.24 7.70
C LYS A 69 0.40 6.61 6.47
N TRP A 70 -0.29 7.08 5.46
CA TRP A 70 0.28 7.63 4.25
C TRP A 70 -0.28 9.03 4.00
N THR A 71 0.60 10.04 3.91
CA THR A 71 0.24 11.41 3.58
C THR A 71 0.96 11.83 2.31
N THR A 72 0.22 12.29 1.30
CA THR A 72 0.78 12.84 0.07
C THR A 72 0.37 14.28 -0.09
N SER A 73 1.35 15.15 -0.33
CA SER A 73 1.17 16.58 -0.50
C SER A 73 1.77 17.05 -1.81
N ALA A 74 1.04 17.86 -2.58
CA ALA A 74 1.59 18.52 -3.75
C ALA A 74 2.60 19.60 -3.36
N ARG A 75 3.60 19.89 -4.20
CA ARG A 75 4.61 20.93 -3.98
C ARG A 75 4.71 21.92 -5.14
N GLY A 76 5.30 23.09 -4.85
CA GLY A 76 5.51 24.13 -5.84
C GLY A 76 4.21 24.58 -6.49
N ILE A 77 4.24 24.78 -7.80
CA ILE A 77 3.09 25.23 -8.59
C ILE A 77 1.92 24.25 -8.55
N PHE A 78 2.19 22.96 -8.32
CA PHE A 78 1.16 21.93 -8.23
C PHE A 78 0.27 22.09 -7.00
N ARG A 79 0.76 22.76 -5.93
CA ARG A 79 -0.03 23.09 -4.74
C ARG A 79 -1.18 24.07 -5.04
N LEU A 80 -1.07 24.87 -6.09
CA LEU A 80 -2.15 25.78 -6.52
C LEU A 80 -3.33 25.03 -7.15
N VAL A 81 -3.08 23.83 -7.69
CA VAL A 81 -4.11 23.01 -8.33
C VAL A 81 -4.60 21.90 -7.39
N TYR A 82 -3.69 21.36 -6.58
CA TYR A 82 -3.93 20.28 -5.61
C TYR A 82 -3.63 20.80 -4.21
N SER A 83 -4.53 21.61 -3.67
CA SER A 83 -4.35 22.30 -2.38
C SER A 83 -4.44 21.36 -1.19
N ASP A 84 -5.22 20.28 -1.34
CA ASP A 84 -5.50 19.34 -0.26
C ASP A 84 -4.54 18.16 -0.25
N ASP A 85 -4.08 17.82 0.93
CA ASP A 85 -3.30 16.60 1.13
C ASP A 85 -4.21 15.37 1.00
N VAL A 86 -3.65 14.31 0.42
CA VAL A 86 -4.24 12.98 0.49
C VAL A 86 -3.73 12.31 1.75
N VAL A 87 -4.63 11.95 2.66
CA VAL A 87 -4.28 11.23 3.90
C VAL A 87 -5.03 9.92 3.93
N GLN A 88 -4.29 8.83 4.11
CA GLN A 88 -4.80 7.47 4.21
C GLN A 88 -4.24 6.83 5.47
N GLU A 89 -5.09 6.17 6.24
CA GLU A 89 -4.71 5.47 7.48
C GLU A 89 -5.39 4.11 7.50
N SER A 90 -4.61 3.09 7.82
CA SER A 90 -5.07 1.72 8.04
C SER A 90 -4.70 1.30 9.45
N TRP A 91 -5.66 0.76 10.19
CA TRP A 91 -5.47 0.08 11.47
C TRP A 91 -5.63 -1.41 11.22
N PHE A 92 -4.72 -2.20 11.74
CA PHE A 92 -4.71 -3.64 11.50
C PHE A 92 -3.98 -4.39 12.62
N ALA A 93 -4.33 -5.66 12.78
CA ALA A 93 -3.55 -6.61 13.53
C ALA A 93 -2.61 -7.40 12.61
N ILE A 94 -1.53 -7.93 13.17
CA ILE A 94 -0.75 -8.98 12.51
C ILE A 94 -1.01 -10.29 13.26
N VAL A 95 -1.58 -11.25 12.54
CA VAL A 95 -1.97 -12.57 13.07
C VAL A 95 -1.15 -13.63 12.34
N GLY A 96 -0.10 -14.11 13.00
CA GLY A 96 0.89 -14.99 12.34
C GLY A 96 1.66 -14.22 11.27
N ASP A 97 1.50 -14.64 10.02
CA ASP A 97 2.10 -14.02 8.83
C ASP A 97 1.10 -13.16 8.01
N HIS A 98 -0.09 -12.89 8.57
CA HIS A 98 -1.15 -12.14 7.89
C HIS A 98 -1.45 -10.80 8.54
N VAL A 99 -1.54 -9.78 7.69
CA VAL A 99 -2.11 -8.48 8.06
C VAL A 99 -3.62 -8.59 7.96
N GLN A 100 -4.30 -8.35 9.08
CA GLN A 100 -5.75 -8.35 9.17
C GLN A 100 -6.24 -6.92 9.42
N PRO A 101 -6.76 -6.22 8.41
CA PRO A 101 -7.28 -4.87 8.58
C PRO A 101 -8.48 -4.84 9.53
N ASP A 102 -8.51 -3.84 10.43
CA ASP A 102 -9.64 -3.53 11.30
C ASP A 102 -10.43 -2.34 10.77
N ARG A 103 -9.69 -1.35 10.23
CA ARG A 103 -10.26 -0.08 9.81
C ARG A 103 -9.40 0.60 8.76
N TYR A 104 -10.05 1.25 7.81
CA TYR A 104 -9.39 2.14 6.85
C TYR A 104 -10.11 3.50 6.78
N ARG A 105 -9.34 4.57 6.68
CA ARG A 105 -9.83 5.94 6.47
C ARG A 105 -8.96 6.64 5.43
N GLY A 106 -9.61 7.14 4.38
CA GLY A 106 -8.96 7.94 3.34
C GLY A 106 -9.70 9.26 3.17
N ARG A 107 -8.95 10.35 2.95
CA ARG A 107 -9.52 11.68 2.68
C ARG A 107 -8.65 12.49 1.73
N GLN A 108 -9.31 13.31 0.90
CA GLN A 108 -8.69 14.35 0.10
C GLN A 108 -9.71 15.50 -0.06
N GLY A 109 -9.46 16.62 0.58
CA GLY A 109 -10.45 17.72 0.66
C GLY A 109 -11.75 17.23 1.28
N SER A 110 -12.85 17.39 0.55
CA SER A 110 -14.19 16.92 0.96
C SER A 110 -14.46 15.46 0.60
N ALA A 111 -13.66 14.85 -0.26
CA ALA A 111 -13.81 13.44 -0.61
C ALA A 111 -13.25 12.56 0.50
N SER A 112 -14.02 11.56 0.91
CA SER A 112 -13.62 10.61 1.93
C SER A 112 -14.09 9.20 1.60
N VAL A 113 -13.33 8.23 2.11
CA VAL A 113 -13.66 6.81 2.07
C VAL A 113 -13.34 6.21 3.42
N SER A 114 -14.20 5.33 3.91
CA SER A 114 -13.99 4.67 5.19
C SER A 114 -14.55 3.27 5.17
N PHE A 115 -13.82 2.32 5.80
CA PHE A 115 -14.27 0.96 6.02
C PHE A 115 -13.97 0.56 7.45
N ASP A 116 -14.89 -0.21 8.03
CA ASP A 116 -14.68 -0.98 9.26
C ASP A 116 -14.89 -2.45 8.88
N PHE A 117 -13.92 -3.30 9.23
CA PHE A 117 -13.91 -4.72 8.87
C PHE A 117 -14.46 -5.56 10.02
N ASP A 118 -15.50 -6.33 9.77
CA ASP A 118 -16.02 -7.35 10.67
C ASP A 118 -15.70 -8.74 10.09
N TRP A 119 -14.58 -9.28 10.50
CA TRP A 119 -14.13 -10.59 10.06
C TRP A 119 -15.01 -11.74 10.53
N ASN A 120 -15.72 -11.57 11.67
CA ASN A 120 -16.64 -12.58 12.18
C ASN A 120 -17.92 -12.63 11.34
N ALA A 121 -18.43 -11.46 10.95
CA ALA A 121 -19.58 -11.36 10.06
C ALA A 121 -19.19 -11.57 8.58
N GLY A 122 -17.90 -11.48 8.24
CA GLY A 122 -17.41 -11.58 6.86
C GLY A 122 -17.76 -10.38 5.99
N HIS A 123 -17.86 -9.18 6.58
CA HIS A 123 -18.26 -7.97 5.90
C HIS A 123 -17.34 -6.79 6.22
N ALA A 124 -17.15 -5.90 5.25
CA ALA A 124 -16.62 -4.55 5.47
C ALA A 124 -17.72 -3.52 5.17
N THR A 125 -18.02 -2.69 6.16
CA THR A 125 -19.04 -1.66 6.04
C THR A 125 -18.43 -0.27 6.17
N GLY A 126 -19.08 0.74 5.56
CA GLY A 126 -18.56 2.10 5.65
C GLY A 126 -19.18 3.05 4.65
N THR A 127 -18.38 4.00 4.18
CA THR A 127 -18.82 4.98 3.19
C THR A 127 -17.73 5.23 2.13
N SER A 128 -18.15 5.46 0.90
CA SER A 128 -17.30 5.94 -0.18
C SER A 128 -17.96 7.14 -0.85
N GLU A 129 -17.29 8.30 -0.82
CA GLU A 129 -17.81 9.56 -1.37
C GLU A 129 -19.23 9.89 -0.87
N GLY A 130 -19.51 9.64 0.43
CA GLY A 130 -20.80 9.87 1.08
C GLY A 130 -21.87 8.81 0.83
N LYS A 131 -21.58 7.77 0.04
CA LYS A 131 -22.51 6.65 -0.19
C LYS A 131 -22.16 5.49 0.75
N PRO A 132 -23.16 4.85 1.38
CA PRO A 132 -22.91 3.66 2.18
C PRO A 132 -22.42 2.51 1.30
N ILE A 133 -21.53 1.72 1.85
CA ILE A 133 -21.03 0.49 1.25
C ILE A 133 -21.11 -0.65 2.26
N ASP A 134 -21.37 -1.84 1.75
CA ASP A 134 -21.37 -3.11 2.45
C ASP A 134 -20.82 -4.17 1.49
N LEU A 135 -19.62 -4.69 1.82
CA LEU A 135 -18.88 -5.60 0.97
C LEU A 135 -18.67 -6.93 1.69
N SER A 136 -19.04 -8.03 1.07
CA SER A 136 -18.66 -9.36 1.56
C SER A 136 -17.15 -9.55 1.41
N LEU A 137 -16.48 -9.87 2.52
CA LEU A 137 -15.02 -10.03 2.53
C LEU A 137 -14.62 -11.36 1.91
N GLU A 138 -13.65 -11.30 1.00
CA GLU A 138 -12.85 -12.45 0.61
C GLU A 138 -11.80 -12.74 1.69
N PRO A 139 -11.35 -13.99 1.83
CA PRO A 139 -10.21 -14.29 2.68
C PRO A 139 -9.01 -13.40 2.34
N ASP A 140 -8.29 -12.94 3.36
CA ASP A 140 -7.09 -12.12 3.22
C ASP A 140 -7.30 -10.77 2.49
N THR A 141 -8.55 -10.24 2.48
CA THR A 141 -8.85 -8.94 1.90
C THR A 141 -8.08 -7.83 2.61
N GLN A 142 -7.42 -7.00 1.83
CA GLN A 142 -6.62 -5.86 2.29
C GLN A 142 -7.31 -4.53 1.94
N ASP A 143 -6.89 -3.45 2.60
CA ASP A 143 -7.12 -2.10 2.12
C ASP A 143 -5.91 -1.56 1.33
N LEU A 144 -6.01 -0.33 0.79
CA LEU A 144 -4.98 0.28 -0.05
C LEU A 144 -3.64 0.53 0.66
N ASN A 145 -3.61 0.54 1.99
CA ASN A 145 -2.40 0.74 2.78
C ASN A 145 -1.89 -0.58 3.37
N SER A 146 -2.78 -1.37 3.97
CA SER A 146 -2.41 -2.64 4.61
C SER A 146 -1.76 -3.63 3.65
N ILE A 147 -2.17 -3.60 2.37
CA ILE A 147 -1.56 -4.43 1.32
C ILE A 147 -0.04 -4.26 1.20
N GLN A 148 0.49 -3.05 1.40
CA GLN A 148 1.94 -2.84 1.35
C GLN A 148 2.64 -3.57 2.49
N ILE A 149 2.07 -3.56 3.69
CA ILE A 149 2.62 -4.24 4.86
C ILE A 149 2.53 -5.76 4.66
N GLN A 150 1.42 -6.27 4.11
CA GLN A 150 1.31 -7.69 3.76
C GLN A 150 2.38 -8.11 2.76
N VAL A 151 2.60 -7.34 1.69
CA VAL A 151 3.65 -7.63 0.71
C VAL A 151 5.05 -7.64 1.35
N MET A 152 5.33 -6.73 2.30
CA MET A 152 6.60 -6.72 3.03
C MET A 152 6.79 -8.02 3.85
N LEU A 153 5.75 -8.48 4.55
CA LEU A 153 5.79 -9.74 5.29
C LEU A 153 5.96 -10.96 4.38
N ASP A 154 5.20 -11.01 3.28
CA ASP A 154 5.28 -12.10 2.31
C ASP A 154 6.66 -12.19 1.65
N LEU A 155 7.26 -11.05 1.34
CA LEU A 155 8.62 -11.00 0.79
C LEU A 155 9.64 -11.47 1.82
N LYS A 156 9.49 -11.09 3.08
CA LYS A 156 10.35 -11.53 4.18
C LYS A 156 10.27 -13.06 4.37
N ASN A 157 9.08 -13.62 4.27
CA ASN A 157 8.82 -15.04 4.46
C ASN A 157 8.99 -15.86 3.18
N ASP A 158 9.44 -15.24 2.08
CA ASP A 158 9.57 -15.86 0.75
C ASP A 158 8.27 -16.52 0.23
N ASN A 159 7.13 -15.92 0.54
CA ASN A 159 5.78 -16.47 0.30
C ASN A 159 4.83 -15.46 -0.36
N LEU A 160 5.30 -14.68 -1.34
CA LEU A 160 4.45 -13.72 -2.05
C LEU A 160 3.39 -14.45 -2.88
N PRO A 161 2.09 -14.32 -2.56
CA PRO A 161 1.02 -14.93 -3.36
C PRO A 161 0.86 -14.19 -4.71
N PRO A 162 0.34 -14.90 -5.74
CA PRO A 162 0.18 -14.30 -7.06
C PRO A 162 -0.99 -13.32 -7.15
N THR A 163 -1.90 -13.32 -6.19
CA THR A 163 -3.11 -12.49 -6.18
C THR A 163 -3.42 -11.99 -4.78
N PHE A 164 -3.82 -10.72 -4.69
CA PHE A 164 -4.38 -10.11 -3.48
C PHE A 164 -5.76 -9.54 -3.78
N HIS A 165 -6.67 -9.61 -2.80
CA HIS A 165 -7.96 -8.93 -2.82
C HIS A 165 -7.83 -7.61 -2.05
N VAL A 166 -8.20 -6.51 -2.69
CA VAL A 166 -8.05 -5.16 -2.10
C VAL A 166 -9.35 -4.40 -2.24
N ILE A 167 -9.83 -3.80 -1.16
CA ILE A 167 -10.95 -2.84 -1.22
C ILE A 167 -10.46 -1.56 -1.88
N ASP A 168 -11.03 -1.25 -3.04
CA ASP A 168 -10.82 0.01 -3.74
C ASP A 168 -12.17 0.71 -3.92
N LYS A 169 -12.39 1.77 -3.15
CA LYS A 169 -13.62 2.56 -3.07
C LYS A 169 -14.82 1.75 -2.58
N ASP A 170 -15.61 1.20 -3.49
CA ASP A 170 -16.89 0.54 -3.27
C ASP A 170 -16.91 -0.92 -3.72
N GLN A 171 -15.74 -1.50 -3.98
CA GLN A 171 -15.64 -2.87 -4.47
C GLN A 171 -14.32 -3.54 -4.04
N ILE A 172 -14.35 -4.87 -3.92
CA ILE A 172 -13.15 -5.68 -3.77
C ILE A 172 -12.64 -6.02 -5.16
N LYS A 173 -11.33 -5.80 -5.39
CA LYS A 173 -10.65 -6.08 -6.65
C LYS A 173 -9.50 -7.04 -6.43
N GLY A 174 -9.34 -8.00 -7.35
CA GLY A 174 -8.14 -8.81 -7.44
C GLY A 174 -7.00 -8.03 -8.09
N PHE A 175 -5.81 -8.12 -7.52
CA PHE A 175 -4.57 -7.59 -8.09
C PHE A 175 -3.56 -8.71 -8.23
N LEU A 176 -2.96 -8.81 -9.40
CA LEU A 176 -1.90 -9.77 -9.67
C LEU A 176 -0.56 -9.19 -9.22
N TYR A 177 0.16 -9.96 -8.41
CA TYR A 177 1.50 -9.62 -7.95
C TYR A 177 2.52 -10.64 -8.45
N ALA A 178 3.71 -10.19 -8.81
CA ALA A 178 4.78 -11.07 -9.23
C ALA A 178 6.15 -10.48 -8.87
N ARG A 179 7.09 -11.34 -8.45
CA ARG A 179 8.51 -11.00 -8.41
C ARG A 179 9.03 -10.92 -9.84
N GLU A 180 9.59 -9.77 -10.21
CA GLU A 180 10.18 -9.58 -11.55
C GLU A 180 11.68 -9.91 -11.56
N GLY A 181 12.34 -9.79 -10.39
CA GLY A 181 13.77 -10.04 -10.24
C GLY A 181 14.38 -9.26 -9.09
N THR A 182 15.69 -9.05 -9.18
CA THR A 182 16.45 -8.26 -8.21
C THR A 182 17.28 -7.20 -8.92
N ALA A 183 17.58 -6.10 -8.23
CA ALA A 183 18.48 -5.07 -8.73
C ALA A 183 19.25 -4.40 -7.59
N LYS A 184 20.49 -3.99 -7.87
CA LYS A 184 21.20 -3.05 -7.00
C LYS A 184 20.76 -1.64 -7.37
N LEU A 185 20.04 -0.98 -6.43
CA LEU A 185 19.46 0.34 -6.64
C LEU A 185 20.20 1.41 -5.84
N LYS A 186 20.69 2.44 -6.53
CA LYS A 186 21.21 3.65 -5.90
C LYS A 186 20.07 4.58 -5.56
N THR A 187 19.94 4.91 -4.29
CA THR A 187 18.92 5.84 -3.76
C THR A 187 19.59 7.05 -3.12
N ALA A 188 18.80 8.00 -2.66
CA ALA A 188 19.33 9.14 -1.92
C ALA A 188 19.92 8.75 -0.55
N ILE A 189 19.46 7.65 0.04
CA ILE A 189 19.90 7.18 1.37
C ILE A 189 20.95 6.06 1.33
N GLY A 190 21.41 5.69 0.15
CA GLY A 190 22.41 4.63 -0.01
C GLY A 190 22.16 3.77 -1.24
N THR A 191 22.96 2.72 -1.38
CA THR A 191 22.82 1.72 -2.46
C THR A 191 22.46 0.38 -1.83
N TYR A 192 21.33 -0.21 -2.27
CA TYR A 192 20.76 -1.42 -1.68
C TYR A 192 20.49 -2.47 -2.74
N ASP A 193 20.65 -3.72 -2.36
CA ASP A 193 20.09 -4.83 -3.11
C ASP A 193 18.59 -4.85 -2.90
N THR A 194 17.82 -4.98 -3.97
CA THR A 194 16.36 -4.89 -3.91
C THR A 194 15.70 -6.05 -4.63
N VAL A 195 14.53 -6.44 -4.15
CA VAL A 195 13.60 -7.33 -4.86
C VAL A 195 12.57 -6.47 -5.57
N ILE A 196 12.36 -6.75 -6.85
CA ILE A 196 11.41 -6.02 -7.68
C ILE A 196 10.10 -6.79 -7.71
N VAL A 197 9.02 -6.13 -7.32
CA VAL A 197 7.65 -6.67 -7.36
C VAL A 197 6.81 -5.82 -8.30
N THR A 198 6.08 -6.47 -9.20
CA THR A 198 5.09 -5.82 -10.05
C THR A 198 3.68 -6.09 -9.55
N SER A 199 2.80 -5.11 -9.70
CA SER A 199 1.37 -5.25 -9.46
C SER A 199 0.57 -4.70 -10.63
N ARG A 200 -0.52 -5.40 -11.01
CA ARG A 200 -1.49 -5.02 -12.03
C ARG A 200 -2.86 -5.61 -11.72
N HIS A 201 -3.90 -4.98 -12.21
CA HIS A 201 -5.26 -5.49 -11.97
C HIS A 201 -5.58 -6.75 -12.79
N THR A 202 -5.19 -6.78 -14.07
CA THR A 202 -5.35 -7.95 -14.95
C THR A 202 -4.05 -8.23 -15.71
N ALA A 203 -3.90 -9.45 -16.23
CA ALA A 203 -2.73 -9.85 -17.01
C ALA A 203 -2.47 -8.93 -18.23
N ASN A 204 -3.52 -8.37 -18.81
CA ASN A 204 -3.46 -7.51 -19.99
C ASN A 204 -3.50 -6.02 -19.65
N ASP A 205 -3.46 -5.65 -18.36
CA ASP A 205 -3.48 -4.23 -17.98
C ASP A 205 -2.21 -3.53 -18.49
N ARG A 206 -2.42 -2.39 -19.13
CA ARG A 206 -1.31 -1.55 -19.61
C ARG A 206 -0.64 -0.76 -18.51
N ARG A 207 -1.32 -0.61 -17.37
CA ARG A 207 -0.78 0.01 -16.16
C ARG A 207 -0.14 -1.03 -15.28
N VAL A 208 1.13 -0.82 -14.99
CA VAL A 208 1.91 -1.68 -14.10
C VAL A 208 2.54 -0.81 -13.02
N LEU A 209 2.31 -1.18 -11.77
CA LEU A 209 3.05 -0.65 -10.63
C LEU A 209 4.24 -1.57 -10.40
N ARG A 210 5.45 -1.02 -10.35
CA ARG A 210 6.69 -1.71 -10.01
C ARG A 210 7.25 -1.10 -8.74
N MET A 211 7.62 -1.94 -7.78
CA MET A 211 8.13 -1.53 -6.48
C MET A 211 9.46 -2.24 -6.20
N TRP A 212 10.42 -1.52 -5.62
CA TRP A 212 11.72 -2.03 -5.21
C TRP A 212 11.78 -2.10 -3.70
N PHE A 213 11.76 -3.31 -3.16
CA PHE A 213 11.82 -3.58 -1.73
C PHE A 213 13.25 -3.90 -1.32
N ALA A 214 13.76 -3.25 -0.25
CA ALA A 214 15.12 -3.45 0.25
C ALA A 214 15.12 -4.37 1.49
N PRO A 215 15.63 -5.62 1.40
CA PRO A 215 15.70 -6.52 2.54
C PRO A 215 16.47 -5.93 3.73
N ASP A 216 17.61 -5.29 3.48
CA ASP A 216 18.46 -4.68 4.51
C ASP A 216 17.77 -3.52 5.26
N LEU A 217 16.70 -2.97 4.70
CA LEU A 217 15.87 -1.93 5.29
C LEU A 217 14.55 -2.46 5.83
N GLY A 218 14.46 -3.76 6.14
CA GLY A 218 13.24 -4.40 6.64
C GLY A 218 12.14 -4.49 5.58
N TRP A 219 12.54 -4.64 4.32
CA TRP A 219 11.62 -4.74 3.18
C TRP A 219 10.84 -3.46 2.90
N VAL A 220 11.28 -2.29 3.41
CA VAL A 220 10.69 -1.01 3.06
C VAL A 220 10.89 -0.75 1.55
N PRO A 221 9.83 -0.36 0.81
CA PRO A 221 9.98 -0.03 -0.61
C PRO A 221 10.77 1.27 -0.77
N VAL A 222 11.91 1.23 -1.43
CA VAL A 222 12.80 2.38 -1.64
C VAL A 222 12.48 3.16 -2.91
N GLN A 223 11.74 2.55 -3.82
CA GLN A 223 11.24 3.16 -5.05
C GLN A 223 9.94 2.48 -5.47
N ALA A 224 9.04 3.27 -6.07
CA ALA A 224 7.88 2.76 -6.78
C ALA A 224 7.71 3.53 -8.09
N GLU A 225 7.32 2.83 -9.16
CA GLU A 225 7.08 3.40 -10.48
C GLU A 225 5.78 2.86 -11.06
N ARG A 226 4.95 3.75 -11.57
CA ARG A 226 3.78 3.37 -12.36
C ARG A 226 4.03 3.69 -13.82
N THR A 227 3.94 2.68 -14.65
CA THR A 227 3.99 2.82 -16.10
C THR A 227 2.63 2.58 -16.73
N SER A 228 2.38 3.18 -17.89
CA SER A 228 1.23 2.90 -18.75
C SER A 228 1.73 2.68 -20.16
N SER A 229 1.41 1.53 -20.75
CA SER A 229 1.92 1.11 -22.06
C SER A 229 3.46 1.25 -22.16
N GLY A 230 4.18 0.89 -21.09
CA GLY A 230 5.65 0.95 -21.00
C GLY A 230 6.23 2.36 -20.77
N LYS A 231 5.40 3.41 -20.70
CA LYS A 231 5.87 4.77 -20.44
C LYS A 231 5.70 5.11 -18.96
N LEU A 232 6.74 5.66 -18.34
CA LEU A 232 6.70 6.15 -16.96
C LEU A 232 5.68 7.28 -16.84
N GLU A 233 4.72 7.12 -15.92
CA GLU A 233 3.72 8.13 -15.57
C GLU A 233 4.04 8.77 -14.23
N PHE A 234 4.45 7.98 -13.26
CA PHE A 234 4.62 8.41 -11.88
C PHE A 234 5.72 7.59 -11.21
N ALA A 235 6.53 8.25 -10.38
CA ALA A 235 7.52 7.61 -9.55
C ALA A 235 7.52 8.17 -8.12
N MET A 236 7.85 7.32 -7.16
CA MET A 236 8.19 7.71 -5.79
C MET A 236 9.60 7.23 -5.50
N ARG A 237 10.44 8.12 -4.96
CA ARG A 237 11.84 7.84 -4.63
C ARG A 237 12.14 8.23 -3.20
N ILE A 238 12.69 7.30 -2.43
CA ILE A 238 12.98 7.52 -1.01
C ILE A 238 14.03 8.63 -0.82
N ARG A 239 13.83 9.47 0.19
CA ARG A 239 14.73 10.56 0.59
C ARG A 239 15.22 10.43 2.02
N SER A 240 14.43 9.85 2.89
CA SER A 240 14.86 9.48 4.23
C SER A 240 14.04 8.29 4.75
N LEU A 241 14.66 7.57 5.68
CA LEU A 241 14.05 6.46 6.42
C LEU A 241 14.50 6.56 7.87
N THR A 242 13.58 6.42 8.81
CA THR A 242 13.86 6.26 10.23
C THR A 242 13.33 4.90 10.68
N ARG A 243 14.20 4.07 11.27
CA ARG A 243 13.88 2.77 11.87
C ARG A 243 14.72 2.60 13.11
N GLU A 244 14.18 1.99 14.16
CA GLU A 244 14.91 1.67 15.40
C GLU A 244 15.67 2.87 16.01
N GLY A 245 15.15 4.09 15.78
CA GLY A 245 15.82 5.33 16.21
C GLY A 245 16.94 5.81 15.29
N GLU A 246 17.37 5.02 14.31
CA GLU A 246 18.34 5.42 13.30
C GLU A 246 17.66 6.13 12.14
N ARG A 247 18.26 7.24 11.70
CA ARG A 247 17.79 8.01 10.55
C ARG A 247 18.78 7.98 9.41
N LEU A 248 18.36 7.42 8.29
CA LEU A 248 19.07 7.44 7.01
C LEU A 248 18.56 8.59 6.14
N THR A 249 19.46 9.43 5.65
CA THR A 249 19.13 10.57 4.78
C THR A 249 20.13 10.68 3.64
N ALA A 250 19.80 11.48 2.63
CA ALA A 250 20.80 11.86 1.64
C ALA A 250 22.00 12.53 2.33
N PRO A 251 23.23 12.27 1.87
CA PRO A 251 24.38 13.05 2.30
C PRO A 251 24.17 14.52 1.96
N PRO A 252 24.74 15.44 2.75
CA PRO A 252 24.61 16.88 2.53
C PRO A 252 25.17 17.36 1.19
#